data_b7fb8c8349d022533bb964dd02421d18
#
_entry.id   b7fb8c8349d022533bb964dd02421d18
#
_cell.length_a   1.000
_cell.length_b   1.000
_cell.length_c   1.000
_cell.angle_alpha   90.00
_cell.angle_beta   90.00
_cell.angle_gamma   90.00
#
_symmetry.space_group_name_H-M   'P 1'
#
loop_
_entity.id
_entity.type
_entity.pdbx_description
1 polymer ?
#
loop_
_entity_poly.entity_id
_entity_poly.type
_entity_poly.pdbx_seq_one_letter_code
_entity_poly.pdbx_strand_id
1 'polypeptide(L)'
;MMKSRKKEFKRKYFGSLTHQLILISICLVTGTLLLCWFINTVFLEPYYVINKQNTLLSGFETIDEASEAGTLDDSSFDVTFDNLCANGNITVMIISSDRTIVRSSVNDTQKMMLEFMNIIFGEKQNEVTVMMQSDNYIIQKQTDTRLDSEFLVLYGTLSNGNLILMRTA
;
A
#
# COMPACT_ATOMS: atom_id res chain seq x y z
N MET A 1 53.38 -32.12 -12.67
CA MET A 1 52.54 -33.25 -13.10
C MET A 1 51.11 -33.23 -12.55
N MET A 2 50.73 -32.30 -11.68
CA MET A 2 49.39 -32.23 -11.05
C MET A 2 48.30 -31.43 -11.83
N LYS A 3 48.69 -30.57 -12.78
CA LYS A 3 47.77 -29.73 -13.57
C LYS A 3 47.04 -30.49 -14.70
N SER A 4 47.59 -31.59 -15.18
CA SER A 4 47.01 -32.39 -16.27
C SER A 4 45.79 -33.23 -15.79
N ARG A 5 45.84 -33.81 -14.58
CA ARG A 5 44.74 -34.63 -14.05
C ARG A 5 43.46 -33.88 -13.77
N LYS A 6 43.53 -32.59 -13.40
CA LYS A 6 42.32 -31.76 -13.17
C LYS A 6 41.58 -31.40 -14.45
N LYS A 7 42.27 -31.28 -15.58
CA LYS A 7 41.64 -31.02 -16.88
C LYS A 7 40.92 -32.25 -17.44
N GLU A 8 41.49 -33.44 -17.26
CA GLU A 8 40.84 -34.69 -17.69
C GLU A 8 39.60 -35.02 -16.87
N PHE A 9 39.61 -34.75 -15.55
CA PHE A 9 38.45 -34.99 -14.69
C PHE A 9 37.27 -34.08 -15.06
N LYS A 10 37.51 -32.81 -15.40
CA LYS A 10 36.51 -31.90 -15.91
C LYS A 10 35.90 -32.32 -17.25
N ARG A 11 36.73 -32.92 -18.13
CA ARG A 11 36.28 -33.31 -19.48
C ARG A 11 35.38 -34.57 -19.42
N LYS A 12 35.60 -35.46 -18.45
CA LYS A 12 34.85 -36.72 -18.31
C LYS A 12 33.44 -36.52 -17.72
N TYR A 13 33.25 -35.49 -16.88
CA TYR A 13 31.94 -35.17 -16.31
C TYR A 13 31.01 -34.45 -17.30
N PHE A 14 31.53 -33.72 -18.27
CA PHE A 14 30.75 -33.02 -19.28
C PHE A 14 30.44 -33.87 -20.53
N GLY A 15 30.92 -35.12 -20.59
CA GLY A 15 30.93 -35.92 -21.81
C GLY A 15 29.68 -36.82 -22.01
N SER A 16 28.83 -37.01 -21.01
CA SER A 16 27.62 -37.81 -21.16
C SER A 16 26.40 -36.92 -21.47
N LEU A 17 25.74 -37.21 -22.59
CA LEU A 17 24.54 -36.50 -23.04
C LEU A 17 23.48 -36.40 -21.92
N THR A 18 23.34 -37.45 -21.11
CA THR A 18 22.46 -37.53 -19.97
C THR A 18 22.82 -36.53 -18.87
N HIS A 19 24.10 -36.35 -18.56
CA HIS A 19 24.55 -35.36 -17.59
C HIS A 19 24.32 -33.93 -18.05
N GLN A 20 24.49 -33.65 -19.33
CA GLN A 20 24.20 -32.32 -19.90
C GLN A 20 22.70 -32.02 -19.81
N LEU A 21 21.82 -32.97 -20.15
CA LEU A 21 20.37 -32.82 -20.03
C LEU A 21 19.93 -32.57 -18.59
N ILE A 22 20.48 -33.33 -17.62
CA ILE A 22 20.17 -33.15 -16.20
C ILE A 22 20.60 -31.75 -15.74
N LEU A 23 21.81 -31.32 -16.13
CA LEU A 23 22.33 -30.02 -15.71
C LEU A 23 21.54 -28.87 -16.32
N ILE A 24 21.12 -28.97 -17.57
CA ILE A 24 20.24 -27.99 -18.22
C ILE A 24 18.88 -27.93 -17.50
N SER A 25 18.27 -29.08 -17.19
CA SER A 25 17.00 -29.15 -16.46
C SER A 25 17.10 -28.48 -15.07
N ILE A 26 18.17 -28.76 -14.31
CA ILE A 26 18.41 -28.17 -13.01
C ILE A 26 18.60 -26.64 -13.14
N CYS A 27 19.39 -26.18 -14.09
CA CYS A 27 19.59 -24.76 -14.34
C CYS A 27 18.28 -24.05 -14.72
N LEU A 28 17.43 -24.69 -15.54
CA LEU A 28 16.16 -24.14 -15.98
C LEU A 28 15.19 -24.00 -14.80
N VAL A 29 15.03 -25.06 -14.00
CA VAL A 29 14.17 -25.03 -12.82
C VAL A 29 14.66 -24.02 -11.77
N THR A 30 15.96 -24.03 -11.50
CA THR A 30 16.55 -23.07 -10.54
C THR A 30 16.42 -21.64 -11.05
N GLY A 31 16.64 -21.41 -12.35
CA GLY A 31 16.47 -20.10 -12.98
C GLY A 31 15.05 -19.57 -12.91
N THR A 32 14.06 -20.44 -13.18
CA THR A 32 12.62 -20.04 -13.05
C THR A 32 12.23 -19.71 -11.61
N LEU A 33 12.68 -20.50 -10.64
CA LEU A 33 12.41 -20.21 -9.23
C LEU A 33 13.04 -18.89 -8.78
N LEU A 34 14.29 -18.64 -9.15
CA LEU A 34 14.97 -17.36 -8.85
C LEU A 34 14.28 -16.18 -9.53
N LEU A 35 13.83 -16.34 -10.77
CA LEU A 35 13.11 -15.30 -11.50
C LEU A 35 11.76 -15.00 -10.81
N CYS A 36 11.00 -16.02 -10.45
CA CYS A 36 9.74 -15.83 -9.72
C CYS A 36 9.95 -15.14 -8.38
N TRP A 37 10.97 -15.56 -7.62
CA TRP A 37 11.32 -14.92 -6.36
C TRP A 37 11.72 -13.45 -6.55
N PHE A 38 12.53 -13.15 -7.56
CA PHE A 38 12.96 -11.80 -7.89
C PHE A 38 11.78 -10.90 -8.27
N ILE A 39 10.88 -11.40 -9.15
CA ILE A 39 9.67 -10.66 -9.55
C ILE A 39 8.80 -10.36 -8.33
N ASN A 40 8.55 -11.35 -7.48
CA ASN A 40 7.73 -11.16 -6.29
C ASN A 40 8.34 -10.12 -5.33
N THR A 41 9.65 -10.19 -5.08
CA THR A 41 10.30 -9.32 -4.10
C THR A 41 10.48 -7.88 -4.62
N VAL A 42 10.75 -7.71 -5.92
CA VAL A 42 11.12 -6.39 -6.47
C VAL A 42 9.90 -5.64 -7.01
N PHE A 43 8.88 -6.34 -7.52
CA PHE A 43 7.75 -5.69 -8.18
C PHE A 43 6.44 -5.71 -7.40
N LEU A 44 6.19 -6.73 -6.58
CA LEU A 44 4.88 -6.88 -5.94
C LEU A 44 4.64 -5.83 -4.87
N GLU A 45 5.62 -5.58 -4.01
CA GLU A 45 5.51 -4.61 -2.92
C GLU A 45 5.30 -3.17 -3.43
N PRO A 46 6.18 -2.61 -4.31
CA PRO A 46 5.97 -1.26 -4.82
C PRO A 46 4.68 -1.13 -5.64
N TYR A 47 4.31 -2.15 -6.40
CA TYR A 47 3.04 -2.15 -7.14
C TYR A 47 1.82 -2.06 -6.20
N TYR A 48 1.84 -2.84 -5.10
CA TYR A 48 0.78 -2.81 -4.11
C TYR A 48 0.67 -1.42 -3.44
N VAL A 49 1.79 -0.83 -3.05
CA VAL A 49 1.83 0.50 -2.43
C VAL A 49 1.29 1.58 -3.38
N ILE A 50 1.72 1.57 -4.64
CA ILE A 50 1.25 2.53 -5.67
C ILE A 50 -0.26 2.36 -5.90
N ASN A 51 -0.75 1.13 -5.99
CA ASN A 51 -2.18 0.88 -6.18
C ASN A 51 -3.01 1.40 -4.99
N LYS A 52 -2.54 1.18 -3.76
CA LYS A 52 -3.19 1.71 -2.56
C LYS A 52 -3.15 3.24 -2.50
N GLN A 53 -2.05 3.88 -2.91
CA GLN A 53 -1.98 5.34 -3.04
C GLN A 53 -3.00 5.87 -4.03
N ASN A 54 -3.09 5.26 -5.21
CA ASN A 54 -4.07 5.66 -6.23
C ASN A 54 -5.51 5.49 -5.74
N THR A 55 -5.78 4.43 -4.97
CA THR A 55 -7.10 4.21 -4.36
C THR A 55 -7.45 5.32 -3.36
N LEU A 56 -6.50 5.70 -2.49
CA LEU A 56 -6.71 6.80 -1.55
C LEU A 56 -6.92 8.13 -2.28
N LEU A 57 -6.13 8.40 -3.32
CA LEU A 57 -6.23 9.62 -4.09
C LEU A 57 -7.55 9.74 -4.82
N SER A 58 -7.95 8.69 -5.55
CA SER A 58 -9.25 8.64 -6.24
C SER A 58 -10.42 8.77 -5.27
N GLY A 59 -10.29 8.15 -4.08
CA GLY A 59 -11.29 8.33 -3.03
C GLY A 59 -11.37 9.75 -2.50
N PHE A 60 -10.22 10.39 -2.29
CA PHE A 60 -10.15 11.79 -1.88
C PHE A 60 -10.80 12.71 -2.92
N GLU A 61 -10.44 12.55 -4.20
CA GLU A 61 -11.01 13.34 -5.31
C GLU A 61 -12.54 13.21 -5.38
N THR A 62 -13.06 11.97 -5.29
CA THR A 62 -14.52 11.72 -5.30
C THR A 62 -15.23 12.40 -4.12
N ILE A 63 -14.62 12.37 -2.94
CA ILE A 63 -15.19 13.01 -1.75
C ILE A 63 -15.07 14.53 -1.83
N ASP A 64 -13.97 15.04 -2.38
CA ASP A 64 -13.76 16.48 -2.53
C ASP A 64 -14.72 17.09 -3.56
N GLU A 65 -14.99 16.41 -4.67
CA GLU A 65 -16.03 16.78 -5.64
C GLU A 65 -17.43 16.85 -4.98
N ALA A 66 -17.77 15.85 -4.15
CA ALA A 66 -19.03 15.87 -3.40
C ALA A 66 -19.06 16.98 -2.34
N SER A 67 -17.92 17.33 -1.77
CA SER A 67 -17.74 18.42 -0.83
C SER A 67 -17.97 19.77 -1.49
N GLU A 68 -17.39 19.98 -2.68
CA GLU A 68 -17.56 21.19 -3.49
C GLU A 68 -19.01 21.35 -3.97
N ALA A 69 -19.65 20.24 -4.34
CA ALA A 69 -21.07 20.21 -4.74
C ALA A 69 -22.04 20.39 -3.57
N GLY A 70 -21.58 20.31 -2.30
CA GLY A 70 -22.41 20.38 -1.12
C GLY A 70 -23.31 19.15 -0.90
N THR A 71 -22.96 18.00 -1.50
CA THR A 71 -23.76 16.76 -1.47
C THR A 71 -23.25 15.72 -0.46
N LEU A 72 -22.26 16.08 0.35
CA LEU A 72 -21.66 15.14 1.32
C LEU A 72 -22.68 14.53 2.31
N ASP A 73 -23.72 15.30 2.70
CA ASP A 73 -24.74 14.87 3.63
C ASP A 73 -25.98 14.28 2.95
N ASP A 74 -26.01 14.27 1.62
CA ASP A 74 -27.14 13.76 0.86
C ASP A 74 -27.16 12.22 0.86
N SER A 75 -28.35 11.65 0.94
CA SER A 75 -28.57 10.20 0.81
C SER A 75 -28.16 9.64 -0.57
N SER A 76 -28.10 10.51 -1.61
CA SER A 76 -27.61 10.13 -2.92
C SER A 76 -26.11 9.78 -2.93
N PHE A 77 -25.33 10.37 -2.02
CA PHE A 77 -23.90 10.09 -1.87
C PHE A 77 -23.61 8.85 -1.00
N ASP A 78 -24.60 8.37 -0.21
CA ASP A 78 -24.41 7.21 0.67
C ASP A 78 -23.88 5.98 -0.09
N VAL A 79 -24.53 5.63 -1.19
CA VAL A 79 -24.16 4.46 -1.99
C VAL A 79 -22.75 4.62 -2.60
N THR A 80 -22.42 5.82 -3.05
CA THR A 80 -21.10 6.12 -3.61
C THR A 80 -20.03 6.02 -2.53
N PHE A 81 -20.29 6.58 -1.35
CA PHE A 81 -19.37 6.53 -0.21
C PHE A 81 -19.14 5.10 0.30
N ASP A 82 -20.22 4.31 0.46
CA ASP A 82 -20.12 2.91 0.88
C ASP A 82 -19.37 2.06 -0.14
N ASN A 83 -19.65 2.22 -1.43
CA ASN A 83 -18.94 1.53 -2.50
C ASN A 83 -17.45 1.91 -2.54
N LEU A 84 -17.13 3.18 -2.37
CA LEU A 84 -15.76 3.67 -2.33
C LEU A 84 -15.00 3.02 -1.15
N CYS A 85 -15.60 3.01 0.04
CA CYS A 85 -15.01 2.40 1.22
C CYS A 85 -14.84 0.88 1.07
N ALA A 86 -15.88 0.18 0.59
CA ALA A 86 -15.87 -1.27 0.44
C ALA A 86 -14.90 -1.73 -0.66
N ASN A 87 -15.00 -1.16 -1.86
CA ASN A 87 -14.16 -1.56 -3.01
C ASN A 87 -12.70 -1.17 -2.84
N GLY A 88 -12.45 0.00 -2.22
CA GLY A 88 -11.10 0.47 -1.92
C GLY A 88 -10.47 -0.23 -0.72
N ASN A 89 -11.27 -0.93 0.09
CA ASN A 89 -10.87 -1.44 1.40
C ASN A 89 -10.20 -0.31 2.21
N ILE A 90 -10.90 0.82 2.29
CA ILE A 90 -10.43 2.01 2.97
C ILE A 90 -11.41 2.41 4.07
N THR A 91 -10.86 2.98 5.11
CA THR A 91 -11.61 3.60 6.20
C THR A 91 -11.57 5.10 6.02
N VAL A 92 -12.70 5.76 6.11
CA VAL A 92 -12.83 7.22 5.89
C VAL A 92 -13.52 7.87 7.08
N MET A 93 -13.02 9.03 7.50
CA MET A 93 -13.68 9.93 8.45
C MET A 93 -13.58 11.37 7.94
N ILE A 94 -14.69 12.07 7.94
CA ILE A 94 -14.79 13.48 7.58
C ILE A 94 -15.27 14.25 8.80
N ILE A 95 -14.55 15.33 9.13
CA ILE A 95 -14.78 16.14 10.32
C ILE A 95 -14.95 17.58 9.87
N SER A 96 -16.00 18.22 10.32
CA SER A 96 -16.23 19.65 10.08
C SER A 96 -15.26 20.52 10.90
N SER A 97 -15.13 21.77 10.52
CA SER A 97 -14.32 22.78 11.23
C SER A 97 -14.75 22.99 12.69
N ASP A 98 -16.01 22.70 13.02
CA ASP A 98 -16.55 22.72 14.39
C ASP A 98 -16.29 21.43 15.20
N ARG A 99 -15.51 20.48 14.61
CA ARG A 99 -15.15 19.17 15.16
C ARG A 99 -16.31 18.16 15.23
N THR A 100 -17.40 18.42 14.55
CA THR A 100 -18.46 17.41 14.38
C THR A 100 -18.09 16.42 13.30
N ILE A 101 -18.46 15.15 13.48
CA ILE A 101 -18.24 14.12 12.46
C ILE A 101 -19.34 14.28 11.43
N VAL A 102 -18.97 14.66 10.21
CA VAL A 102 -19.88 14.77 9.07
C VAL A 102 -20.20 13.37 8.55
N ARG A 103 -19.16 12.54 8.35
CA ARG A 103 -19.34 11.19 7.84
C ARG A 103 -18.23 10.26 8.30
N SER A 104 -18.55 8.99 8.53
CA SER A 104 -17.58 7.97 8.90
C SER A 104 -18.00 6.62 8.34
N SER A 105 -17.03 5.86 7.80
CA SER A 105 -17.22 4.48 7.36
C SER A 105 -17.14 3.46 8.49
N VAL A 106 -16.78 3.89 9.71
CA VAL A 106 -16.66 3.02 10.89
C VAL A 106 -17.64 3.41 11.99
N ASN A 107 -18.12 2.41 12.72
CA ASN A 107 -19.01 2.61 13.84
C ASN A 107 -18.26 3.12 15.09
N ASP A 108 -17.01 2.70 15.29
CA ASP A 108 -16.16 3.17 16.41
C ASP A 108 -15.43 4.46 16.03
N THR A 109 -16.21 5.54 15.99
CA THR A 109 -15.72 6.87 15.63
C THR A 109 -14.75 7.43 16.67
N GLN A 110 -14.85 7.04 17.95
CA GLN A 110 -13.94 7.52 19.00
C GLN A 110 -12.52 7.02 18.77
N LYS A 111 -12.37 5.74 18.44
CA LYS A 111 -11.05 5.17 18.15
C LYS A 111 -10.39 5.84 16.95
N MET A 112 -11.18 6.04 15.88
CA MET A 112 -10.66 6.68 14.67
C MET A 112 -10.33 8.16 14.90
N MET A 113 -11.12 8.87 15.74
CA MET A 113 -10.81 10.23 16.13
C MET A 113 -9.50 10.32 16.91
N LEU A 114 -9.24 9.39 17.84
CA LEU A 114 -7.95 9.32 18.56
C LEU A 114 -6.77 9.04 17.63
N GLU A 115 -6.94 8.13 16.66
CA GLU A 115 -5.92 7.90 15.62
C GLU A 115 -5.65 9.19 14.82
N PHE A 116 -6.70 9.88 14.41
CA PHE A 116 -6.59 11.14 13.67
C PHE A 116 -5.83 12.22 14.48
N MET A 117 -6.18 12.39 15.74
CA MET A 117 -5.48 13.32 16.63
C MET A 117 -4.02 12.94 16.83
N ASN A 118 -3.73 11.65 16.93
CA ASN A 118 -2.35 11.15 17.04
C ASN A 118 -1.54 11.38 15.74
N ILE A 119 -2.17 11.29 14.57
CA ILE A 119 -1.52 11.53 13.28
C ILE A 119 -1.17 13.01 13.12
N ILE A 120 -2.08 13.91 13.51
CA ILE A 120 -1.89 15.36 13.32
C ILE A 120 -1.04 15.98 14.43
N PHE A 121 -1.27 15.57 15.68
CA PHE A 121 -0.71 16.23 16.86
C PHE A 121 0.20 15.34 17.73
N GLY A 122 0.25 14.03 17.44
CA GLY A 122 1.02 13.07 18.23
C GLY A 122 2.51 13.21 18.02
N GLU A 123 3.28 12.95 19.09
CA GLU A 123 4.71 12.71 18.95
C GLU A 123 4.92 11.47 18.09
N LYS A 124 5.91 11.51 17.19
CA LYS A 124 6.27 10.45 16.25
C LYS A 124 6.62 9.13 16.97
N GLN A 125 5.62 8.35 17.36
CA GLN A 125 5.84 7.01 17.93
C GLN A 125 5.99 5.92 16.87
N ASN A 126 5.60 6.21 15.62
CA ASN A 126 5.68 5.28 14.49
C ASN A 126 6.68 5.79 13.46
N GLU A 127 7.34 4.88 12.77
CA GLU A 127 8.11 5.24 11.57
C GLU A 127 7.13 5.73 10.51
N VAL A 128 7.25 7.01 10.17
CA VAL A 128 6.39 7.67 9.19
C VAL A 128 7.23 8.04 7.98
N THR A 129 6.82 7.56 6.81
CA THR A 129 7.42 7.93 5.53
C THR A 129 6.38 8.67 4.70
N VAL A 130 6.64 9.95 4.40
CA VAL A 130 5.79 10.72 3.48
C VAL A 130 6.00 10.20 2.07
N MET A 131 4.91 9.75 1.44
CA MET A 131 4.91 9.19 0.09
C MET A 131 4.51 10.22 -0.95
N MET A 132 3.54 11.07 -0.62
CA MET A 132 3.06 12.14 -1.49
C MET A 132 2.57 13.30 -0.63
N GLN A 133 2.82 14.51 -1.10
CA GLN A 133 2.34 15.74 -0.48
C GLN A 133 1.84 16.70 -1.54
N SER A 134 0.65 17.24 -1.32
CA SER A 134 0.02 18.29 -2.12
C SER A 134 -0.38 19.44 -1.19
N ASP A 135 -0.92 20.52 -1.76
CA ASP A 135 -1.38 21.66 -0.97
C ASP A 135 -2.55 21.29 -0.04
N ASN A 136 -3.40 20.34 -0.44
CA ASN A 136 -4.63 19.99 0.25
C ASN A 136 -4.56 18.66 1.01
N TYR A 137 -3.58 17.79 0.74
CA TYR A 137 -3.47 16.48 1.39
C TYR A 137 -2.03 15.99 1.51
N ILE A 138 -1.84 15.06 2.43
CA ILE A 138 -0.59 14.31 2.61
C ILE A 138 -0.93 12.82 2.65
N ILE A 139 -0.18 12.02 1.88
CA ILE A 139 -0.20 10.56 1.95
C ILE A 139 1.08 10.09 2.61
N GLN A 140 0.96 9.32 3.67
CA GLN A 140 2.09 8.77 4.40
C GLN A 140 1.92 7.27 4.65
N LYS A 141 3.04 6.56 4.65
CA LYS A 141 3.15 5.19 5.10
C LYS A 141 3.46 5.19 6.59
N GLN A 142 2.69 4.43 7.36
CA GLN A 142 2.89 4.24 8.78
C GLN A 142 3.07 2.76 9.09
N THR A 143 3.98 2.46 10.00
CA THR A 143 4.19 1.11 10.52
C THR A 143 3.64 1.05 11.94
N ASP A 144 2.65 0.18 12.18
CA ASP A 144 2.22 -0.12 13.54
C ASP A 144 3.17 -1.15 14.15
N THR A 145 4.05 -0.67 15.02
CA THR A 145 5.06 -1.52 15.67
C THR A 145 4.47 -2.60 16.58
N ARG A 146 3.19 -2.49 16.98
CA ARG A 146 2.54 -3.50 17.82
C ARG A 146 1.98 -4.65 17.01
N LEU A 147 1.51 -4.35 15.78
CA LEU A 147 0.86 -5.31 14.90
C LEU A 147 1.79 -5.79 13.79
N ASP A 148 3.01 -5.22 13.70
CA ASP A 148 3.97 -5.45 12.61
C ASP A 148 3.28 -5.33 11.24
N SER A 149 2.42 -4.31 11.13
CA SER A 149 1.63 -4.06 9.93
C SER A 149 1.86 -2.66 9.39
N GLU A 150 1.95 -2.56 8.08
CA GLU A 150 2.09 -1.31 7.37
C GLU A 150 0.75 -0.90 6.74
N PHE A 151 0.42 0.38 6.83
CA PHE A 151 -0.78 0.95 6.23
C PHE A 151 -0.49 2.33 5.67
N LEU A 152 -1.29 2.73 4.70
CA LEU A 152 -1.22 4.07 4.15
C LEU A 152 -2.33 4.93 4.75
N VAL A 153 -1.98 6.15 5.07
CA VAL A 153 -2.91 7.16 5.58
C VAL A 153 -2.85 8.37 4.67
N LEU A 154 -4.01 8.83 4.24
CA LEU A 154 -4.20 10.14 3.64
C LEU A 154 -4.94 11.02 4.64
N TYR A 155 -4.42 12.20 4.90
CA TYR A 155 -5.14 13.24 5.63
C TYR A 155 -5.01 14.57 4.91
N GLY A 156 -6.05 15.37 5.00
CA GLY A 156 -6.09 16.63 4.27
C GLY A 156 -7.31 17.47 4.59
N THR A 157 -7.47 18.52 3.79
CA THR A 157 -8.59 19.46 3.87
C THR A 157 -9.36 19.41 2.56
N LEU A 158 -10.66 19.21 2.65
CA LEU A 158 -11.58 19.27 1.51
C LEU A 158 -11.85 20.72 1.09
N SER A 159 -12.37 20.90 -0.13
CA SER A 159 -12.66 22.22 -0.73
C SER A 159 -13.62 23.06 0.11
N ASN A 160 -14.52 22.44 0.90
CA ASN A 160 -15.42 23.13 1.83
C ASN A 160 -14.81 23.46 3.20
N GLY A 161 -13.53 23.16 3.42
CA GLY A 161 -12.81 23.37 4.70
C GLY A 161 -12.95 22.26 5.71
N ASN A 162 -13.65 21.16 5.40
CA ASN A 162 -13.72 19.99 6.26
C ASN A 162 -12.39 19.23 6.24
N LEU A 163 -12.05 18.60 7.37
CA LEU A 163 -10.89 17.73 7.45
C LEU A 163 -11.27 16.29 7.10
N ILE A 164 -10.41 15.62 6.36
CA ILE A 164 -10.59 14.22 5.99
C ILE A 164 -9.41 13.37 6.45
N LEU A 165 -9.72 12.18 6.96
CA LEU A 165 -8.78 11.11 7.20
C LEU A 165 -9.23 9.87 6.45
N MET A 166 -8.31 9.28 5.68
CA MET A 166 -8.51 8.02 4.98
C MET A 166 -7.37 7.08 5.33
N ARG A 167 -7.69 5.81 5.57
CA ARG A 167 -6.70 4.78 5.90
C ARG A 167 -6.97 3.52 5.09
N THR A 168 -5.91 2.89 4.56
CA THR A 168 -6.01 1.55 3.97
C THR A 168 -6.11 0.50 5.06
N ALA A 169 -6.90 -0.54 4.82
CA ALA A 169 -6.94 -1.73 5.67
C ALA A 169 -5.89 -2.76 5.23
#